data_07e2136923f2c96edbbaee0af17a5576
#
_entry.id   07e2136923f2c96edbbaee0af17a5576
#
_cell.length_a   1.000
_cell.length_b   1.000
_cell.length_c   1.000
_cell.angle_alpha   90.00
_cell.angle_beta   90.00
_cell.angle_gamma   90.00
#
_symmetry.space_group_name_H-M   'P 1'
#
loop_
_entity.id
_entity.type
_entity.pdbx_description
1 polymer ?
#
loop_
_entity_poly.entity_id
_entity_poly.type
_entity_poly.pdbx_seq_one_letter_code
_entity_poly.pdbx_strand_id
1 'polypeptide(L)'
;MRFIIMHKTNAHWESGAIPSRELIARVGTLLGQLASTGALISGEGLRASSEGVRLKFASGVRSIIKGPFEGGNELPAGFSILRTRSLDDAIEWATRQAHALGDVEIDIRPVTEPWDIGMSAAPPDVSTRRYMVLRKATASTEAGEPLSSPRRTEFARLIAETTRGGVHLASETMRPSKRGRRYKNSSNGVSVFDGPFIETKELIAGYVIVSAASLEDAGRWAGQYLDVVEADEVDLRELE
;
A
#
# COMPACT_ATOMS: atom_id res chain seq x y z
N MET A 1 0.57 -4.42 18.78
CA MET A 1 -0.13 -4.82 17.55
C MET A 1 0.40 -3.96 16.41
N ARG A 2 0.30 -4.41 15.13
CA ARG A 2 0.74 -3.62 13.98
C ARG A 2 -0.46 -3.14 13.18
N PHE A 3 -0.41 -1.91 12.74
CA PHE A 3 -1.48 -1.28 11.96
C PHE A 3 -0.89 -0.54 10.78
N ILE A 4 -1.61 -0.55 9.66
CA ILE A 4 -1.31 0.27 8.49
C ILE A 4 -2.34 1.39 8.39
N ILE A 5 -1.86 2.60 8.16
CA ILE A 5 -2.66 3.80 7.89
C ILE A 5 -2.40 4.17 6.44
N MET A 6 -3.42 4.15 5.60
CA MET A 6 -3.32 4.36 4.15
C MET A 6 -4.13 5.59 3.77
N HIS A 7 -3.50 6.60 3.16
CA HIS A 7 -4.22 7.74 2.61
C HIS A 7 -4.59 7.50 1.15
N LYS A 8 -5.72 8.07 0.76
CA LYS A 8 -6.26 7.96 -0.59
C LYS A 8 -5.66 9.01 -1.51
N THR A 9 -5.57 8.65 -2.81
CA THR A 9 -5.18 9.60 -3.85
C THR A 9 -6.36 10.48 -4.25
N ASN A 10 -6.07 11.53 -5.00
CA ASN A 10 -7.04 12.40 -5.65
C ASN A 10 -6.52 12.81 -7.04
N ALA A 11 -7.29 13.59 -7.79
CA ALA A 11 -6.93 14.02 -9.13
C ALA A 11 -5.60 14.79 -9.17
N HIS A 12 -5.26 15.55 -8.10
CA HIS A 12 -4.00 16.28 -8.02
C HIS A 12 -2.80 15.32 -7.98
N TRP A 13 -2.83 14.31 -7.10
CA TRP A 13 -1.74 13.33 -7.00
C TRP A 13 -1.67 12.39 -8.20
N GLU A 14 -2.82 12.01 -8.77
CA GLU A 14 -2.89 11.20 -9.99
C GLU A 14 -2.40 11.94 -11.25
N SER A 15 -2.34 13.27 -11.23
CA SER A 15 -1.67 14.05 -12.29
C SER A 15 -0.13 13.98 -12.25
N GLY A 16 0.44 13.31 -11.24
CA GLY A 16 1.90 13.24 -11.03
C GLY A 16 2.47 14.45 -10.31
N ALA A 17 1.64 15.21 -9.59
CA ALA A 17 2.09 16.38 -8.83
C ALA A 17 3.16 15.99 -7.80
N ILE A 18 4.16 16.88 -7.65
CA ILE A 18 5.22 16.74 -6.65
C ILE A 18 4.76 17.41 -5.36
N PRO A 19 4.90 16.74 -4.19
CA PRO A 19 4.57 17.35 -2.90
C PRO A 19 5.34 18.64 -2.65
N SER A 20 4.68 19.63 -2.05
CA SER A 20 5.35 20.86 -1.64
C SER A 20 6.41 20.59 -0.56
N ARG A 21 7.42 21.46 -0.46
CA ARG A 21 8.43 21.35 0.61
C ARG A 21 7.81 21.43 2.00
N GLU A 22 6.74 22.18 2.15
CA GLU A 22 6.00 22.30 3.40
C GLU A 22 5.32 20.97 3.77
N LEU A 23 4.62 20.33 2.83
CA LEU A 23 4.01 19.02 3.03
C LEU A 23 5.08 17.96 3.39
N ILE A 24 6.20 17.94 2.66
CA ILE A 24 7.32 17.02 2.96
C ILE A 24 7.83 17.24 4.39
N ALA A 25 8.01 18.50 4.82
CA ALA A 25 8.48 18.83 6.17
C ALA A 25 7.47 18.41 7.24
N ARG A 26 6.18 18.61 7.04
CA ARG A 26 5.10 18.20 7.97
C ARG A 26 5.05 16.67 8.12
N VAL A 27 5.10 15.94 6.99
CA VAL A 27 5.17 14.47 7.00
C VAL A 27 6.43 14.00 7.72
N GLY A 28 7.59 14.59 7.42
CA GLY A 28 8.85 14.30 8.09
C GLY A 28 8.80 14.51 9.61
N THR A 29 8.12 15.58 10.05
CA THR A 29 7.91 15.87 11.49
C THR A 29 7.07 14.78 12.16
N LEU A 30 5.96 14.37 11.54
CA LEU A 30 5.10 13.30 12.07
C LEU A 30 5.83 11.97 12.12
N LEU A 31 6.56 11.61 11.06
CA LEU A 31 7.35 10.37 11.04
C LEU A 31 8.46 10.40 12.10
N GLY A 32 9.09 11.57 12.34
CA GLY A 32 10.05 11.76 13.42
C GLY A 32 9.44 11.57 14.81
N GLN A 33 8.24 12.06 15.04
CA GLN A 33 7.50 11.84 16.28
C GLN A 33 7.17 10.35 16.47
N LEU A 34 6.64 9.68 15.45
CA LEU A 34 6.39 8.23 15.48
C LEU A 34 7.67 7.42 15.76
N ALA A 35 8.78 7.79 15.13
CA ALA A 35 10.07 7.15 15.35
C ALA A 35 10.60 7.36 16.76
N SER A 36 10.48 8.57 17.32
CA SER A 36 10.95 8.89 18.67
C SER A 36 10.20 8.12 19.77
N THR A 37 8.94 7.73 19.52
CA THR A 37 8.14 6.90 20.41
C THR A 37 8.33 5.39 20.16
N GLY A 38 9.11 4.99 19.16
CA GLY A 38 9.26 3.61 18.71
C GLY A 38 8.01 3.05 18.01
N ALA A 39 7.04 3.91 17.67
CA ALA A 39 5.81 3.49 17.01
C ALA A 39 5.99 3.29 15.49
N LEU A 40 6.88 4.02 14.82
CA LEU A 40 7.10 3.89 13.39
C LEU A 40 7.75 2.56 13.03
N ILE A 41 7.15 1.82 12.11
CA ILE A 41 7.73 0.60 11.54
C ILE A 41 8.26 0.90 10.13
N SER A 42 7.41 1.45 9.25
CA SER A 42 7.76 1.84 7.88
C SER A 42 6.73 2.80 7.31
N GLY A 43 7.01 3.39 6.16
CA GLY A 43 6.07 4.20 5.39
C GLY A 43 6.60 4.47 4.00
N GLU A 44 5.69 4.49 3.01
CA GLU A 44 6.03 4.74 1.60
C GLU A 44 4.94 5.58 0.93
N GLY A 45 5.36 6.45 0.02
CA GLY A 45 4.50 7.08 -0.97
C GLY A 45 4.46 6.28 -2.27
N LEU A 46 3.41 6.42 -3.04
CA LEU A 46 3.27 5.79 -4.36
C LEU A 46 3.19 6.85 -5.45
N ARG A 47 3.81 6.54 -6.58
CA ARG A 47 3.68 7.34 -7.81
C ARG A 47 2.26 7.22 -8.38
N ALA A 48 1.87 8.14 -9.25
CA ALA A 48 0.58 8.13 -9.93
C ALA A 48 0.29 6.78 -10.60
N SER A 49 -0.98 6.38 -10.66
CA SER A 49 -1.37 5.08 -11.25
C SER A 49 -1.05 4.99 -12.74
N SER A 50 -0.91 6.13 -13.44
CA SER A 50 -0.45 6.20 -14.84
C SER A 50 0.95 5.62 -15.05
N GLU A 51 1.78 5.53 -14.00
CA GLU A 51 3.11 4.92 -14.05
C GLU A 51 3.09 3.43 -13.69
N GLY A 52 1.93 2.87 -13.41
CA GLY A 52 1.75 1.48 -12.97
C GLY A 52 0.94 0.64 -13.95
N VAL A 53 0.74 -0.61 -13.54
CA VAL A 53 -0.10 -1.57 -14.26
C VAL A 53 -1.01 -2.31 -13.28
N ARG A 54 -2.18 -2.70 -13.77
CA ARG A 54 -3.11 -3.61 -13.10
C ARG A 54 -3.11 -4.94 -13.81
N LEU A 55 -2.90 -6.01 -13.07
CA LEU A 55 -3.00 -7.37 -13.58
C LEU A 55 -4.33 -7.97 -13.12
N LYS A 56 -5.04 -8.59 -14.07
CA LYS A 56 -6.24 -9.39 -13.77
C LYS A 56 -6.01 -10.81 -14.23
N PHE A 57 -6.45 -11.76 -13.40
CA PHE A 57 -6.31 -13.19 -13.64
C PHE A 57 -7.70 -13.81 -13.74
N ALA A 58 -8.06 -14.30 -14.92
CA ALA A 58 -9.33 -14.96 -15.16
C ALA A 58 -9.13 -16.19 -16.04
N SER A 59 -9.67 -17.34 -15.63
CA SER A 59 -9.61 -18.60 -16.40
C SER A 59 -8.19 -18.99 -16.84
N GLY A 60 -7.18 -18.74 -15.98
CA GLY A 60 -5.77 -19.04 -16.27
C GLY A 60 -5.09 -18.02 -17.20
N VAL A 61 -5.77 -16.97 -17.62
CA VAL A 61 -5.23 -15.92 -18.49
C VAL A 61 -4.91 -14.68 -17.66
N ARG A 62 -3.71 -14.12 -17.84
CA ARG A 62 -3.30 -12.83 -17.31
C ARG A 62 -3.59 -11.73 -18.33
N SER A 63 -4.30 -10.69 -17.92
CA SER A 63 -4.41 -9.43 -18.67
C SER A 63 -3.65 -8.32 -17.95
N ILE A 64 -3.08 -7.39 -18.72
CA ILE A 64 -2.32 -6.24 -18.24
C ILE A 64 -3.03 -4.97 -18.68
N ILE A 65 -3.43 -4.14 -17.73
CA ILE A 65 -4.07 -2.85 -17.95
C ILE A 65 -3.08 -1.77 -17.51
N LYS A 66 -2.69 -0.90 -18.43
CA LYS A 66 -1.86 0.27 -18.12
C LYS A 66 -2.71 1.32 -17.43
N GLY A 67 -2.13 2.01 -16.44
CA GLY A 67 -2.81 3.14 -15.81
C GLY A 67 -2.98 4.34 -16.76
N PRO A 68 -3.73 5.37 -16.35
CA PRO A 68 -4.34 5.50 -15.03
C PRO A 68 -5.50 4.52 -14.81
N PHE A 69 -5.72 4.10 -13.54
CA PHE A 69 -6.78 3.14 -13.22
C PHE A 69 -8.09 3.87 -12.95
N GLU A 70 -9.17 3.38 -13.55
CA GLU A 70 -10.52 3.89 -13.36
C GLU A 70 -11.40 2.84 -12.68
N GLY A 71 -12.07 3.27 -11.61
CA GLY A 71 -13.18 2.56 -10.98
C GLY A 71 -12.85 1.14 -10.51
N GLY A 72 -13.72 0.59 -9.70
CA GLY A 72 -13.60 -0.75 -9.17
C GLY A 72 -13.58 -0.74 -7.64
N ASN A 73 -13.42 -1.91 -7.04
CA ASN A 73 -13.21 -2.02 -5.61
C ASN A 73 -11.69 -1.99 -5.32
N GLU A 74 -11.24 -0.87 -4.77
CA GLU A 74 -9.83 -0.62 -4.44
C GLU A 74 -9.46 -1.08 -3.01
N LEU A 75 -10.35 -1.82 -2.31
CA LEU A 75 -10.07 -2.32 -0.97
C LEU A 75 -8.87 -3.28 -0.98
N PRO A 76 -7.81 -3.01 -0.19
CA PRO A 76 -6.63 -3.87 -0.20
C PRO A 76 -6.77 -5.06 0.75
N ALA A 77 -6.12 -6.18 0.39
CA ALA A 77 -5.92 -7.36 1.25
C ALA A 77 -4.49 -7.48 1.78
N GLY A 78 -3.55 -6.79 1.16
CA GLY A 78 -2.15 -6.84 1.52
C GLY A 78 -1.26 -6.29 0.41
N PHE A 79 0.04 -6.28 0.64
CA PHE A 79 1.00 -5.81 -0.35
C PHE A 79 2.36 -6.50 -0.22
N SER A 80 3.18 -6.34 -1.26
CA SER A 80 4.61 -6.62 -1.24
C SER A 80 5.37 -5.44 -1.85
N ILE A 81 6.59 -5.19 -1.36
CA ILE A 81 7.54 -4.26 -1.98
C ILE A 81 8.62 -5.08 -2.67
N LEU A 82 8.76 -4.88 -3.95
CA LEU A 82 9.77 -5.51 -4.79
C LEU A 82 10.79 -4.47 -5.26
N ARG A 83 12.06 -4.87 -5.36
CA ARG A 83 13.11 -4.10 -6.02
C ARG A 83 13.51 -4.82 -7.29
N THR A 84 13.27 -4.22 -8.45
CA THR A 84 13.54 -4.83 -9.76
C THR A 84 14.20 -3.82 -10.70
N ARG A 85 14.78 -4.31 -11.79
CA ARG A 85 15.43 -3.47 -12.81
C ARG A 85 14.42 -2.76 -13.71
N SER A 86 13.23 -3.34 -13.85
CA SER A 86 12.17 -2.83 -14.73
C SER A 86 10.79 -3.13 -14.15
N LEU A 87 9.77 -2.45 -14.71
CA LEU A 87 8.38 -2.77 -14.43
C LEU A 87 8.02 -4.18 -14.94
N ASP A 88 8.60 -4.60 -16.07
CA ASP A 88 8.37 -5.95 -16.62
C ASP A 88 8.90 -7.04 -15.67
N ASP A 89 10.09 -6.85 -15.09
CA ASP A 89 10.59 -7.75 -14.04
C ASP A 89 9.63 -7.79 -12.83
N ALA A 90 9.10 -6.62 -12.41
CA ALA A 90 8.12 -6.55 -11.33
C ALA A 90 6.82 -7.30 -11.66
N ILE A 91 6.34 -7.19 -12.90
CA ILE A 91 5.15 -7.90 -13.40
C ILE A 91 5.34 -9.41 -13.30
N GLU A 92 6.49 -9.94 -13.71
CA GLU A 92 6.76 -11.38 -13.67
C GLU A 92 6.79 -11.89 -12.23
N TRP A 93 7.49 -11.21 -11.32
CA TRP A 93 7.51 -11.59 -9.91
C TRP A 93 6.14 -11.46 -9.25
N ALA A 94 5.41 -10.37 -9.51
CA ALA A 94 4.06 -10.15 -8.99
C ALA A 94 3.06 -11.21 -9.51
N THR A 95 3.20 -11.64 -10.77
CA THR A 95 2.41 -12.74 -11.34
C THR A 95 2.62 -14.04 -10.57
N ARG A 96 3.87 -14.39 -10.25
CA ARG A 96 4.19 -15.58 -9.45
C ARG A 96 3.60 -15.50 -8.05
N GLN A 97 3.66 -14.31 -7.41
CA GLN A 97 3.04 -14.08 -6.10
C GLN A 97 1.52 -14.22 -6.16
N ALA A 98 0.87 -13.62 -7.16
CA ALA A 98 -0.57 -13.70 -7.35
C ALA A 98 -1.05 -15.15 -7.54
N HIS A 99 -0.33 -15.95 -8.32
CA HIS A 99 -0.65 -17.38 -8.49
C HIS A 99 -0.51 -18.16 -7.18
N ALA A 100 0.58 -17.94 -6.43
CA ALA A 100 0.79 -18.61 -5.14
C ALA A 100 -0.31 -18.27 -4.13
N LEU A 101 -0.74 -17.00 -4.08
CA LEU A 101 -1.78 -16.53 -3.16
C LEU A 101 -3.20 -16.76 -3.68
N GLY A 102 -3.36 -16.93 -5.01
CA GLY A 102 -4.64 -17.06 -5.68
C GLY A 102 -5.36 -15.72 -5.84
N ASP A 103 -4.59 -14.64 -5.96
CA ASP A 103 -5.13 -13.33 -6.23
C ASP A 103 -5.75 -13.27 -7.64
N VAL A 104 -6.84 -12.52 -7.77
CA VAL A 104 -7.55 -12.34 -9.05
C VAL A 104 -7.28 -10.98 -9.68
N GLU A 105 -6.86 -10.02 -8.87
CA GLU A 105 -6.48 -8.67 -9.30
C GLU A 105 -5.39 -8.09 -8.38
N ILE A 106 -4.37 -7.50 -8.99
CA ILE A 106 -3.28 -6.81 -8.28
C ILE A 106 -2.90 -5.54 -9.03
N ASP A 107 -2.45 -4.52 -8.30
CA ASP A 107 -1.84 -3.32 -8.87
C ASP A 107 -0.34 -3.33 -8.60
N ILE A 108 0.44 -2.91 -9.59
CA ILE A 108 1.88 -2.71 -9.47
C ILE A 108 2.16 -1.24 -9.74
N ARG A 109 2.64 -0.52 -8.73
CA ARG A 109 2.95 0.91 -8.83
C ARG A 109 4.35 1.20 -8.32
N PRO A 110 5.10 2.12 -8.96
CA PRO A 110 6.38 2.56 -8.44
C PRO A 110 6.22 3.20 -7.05
N VAL A 111 7.12 2.87 -6.14
CA VAL A 111 7.28 3.57 -4.87
C VAL A 111 7.93 4.93 -5.15
N THR A 112 7.50 5.96 -4.44
CA THR A 112 8.09 7.30 -4.51
C THR A 112 9.45 7.29 -3.81
N GLU A 113 10.50 7.54 -4.56
CA GLU A 113 11.86 7.63 -4.02
C GLU A 113 12.18 9.08 -3.62
N PRO A 114 13.14 9.31 -2.70
CA PRO A 114 13.50 10.67 -2.26
C PRO A 114 13.88 11.63 -3.41
N TRP A 115 14.48 11.12 -4.47
CA TRP A 115 14.82 11.93 -5.66
C TRP A 115 13.62 12.25 -6.54
N ASP A 116 12.55 11.46 -6.51
CA ASP A 116 11.31 11.75 -7.25
C ASP A 116 10.61 13.03 -6.73
N ILE A 117 10.85 13.38 -5.47
CA ILE A 117 10.25 14.54 -4.79
C ILE A 117 11.29 15.62 -4.44
N GLY A 118 12.50 15.52 -4.98
CA GLY A 118 13.54 16.52 -4.83
C GLY A 118 14.19 16.60 -3.43
N MET A 119 14.06 15.56 -2.60
CA MET A 119 14.73 15.47 -1.31
C MET A 119 16.21 15.08 -1.42
N SER A 120 16.60 14.43 -2.48
CA SER A 120 17.99 14.05 -2.78
C SER A 120 18.24 14.04 -4.28
N ALA A 121 19.49 14.07 -4.69
CA ALA A 121 19.85 13.74 -6.06
C ALA A 121 19.62 12.23 -6.30
N ALA A 122 19.25 11.88 -7.54
CA ALA A 122 19.21 10.47 -7.92
C ALA A 122 20.63 9.88 -7.85
N PRO A 123 20.81 8.64 -7.36
CA PRO A 123 22.09 7.96 -7.43
C PRO A 123 22.58 7.89 -8.90
N PRO A 124 23.90 8.00 -9.16
CA PRO A 124 24.43 8.00 -10.54
C PRO A 124 24.11 6.74 -11.32
N ASP A 125 23.94 5.60 -10.63
CA ASP A 125 23.64 4.29 -11.22
C ASP A 125 22.34 3.72 -10.69
N VAL A 126 21.20 4.38 -11.00
CA VAL A 126 19.88 3.83 -10.66
C VAL A 126 19.56 2.66 -11.58
N SER A 127 20.04 1.48 -11.25
CA SER A 127 19.81 0.25 -12.02
C SER A 127 18.55 -0.51 -11.57
N THR A 128 17.94 -0.12 -10.44
CA THR A 128 16.74 -0.76 -9.89
C THR A 128 15.77 0.26 -9.33
N ARG A 129 14.49 -0.07 -9.31
CA ARG A 129 13.42 0.72 -8.70
C ARG A 129 12.57 -0.16 -7.79
N ARG A 130 11.96 0.46 -6.76
CA ARG A 130 11.01 -0.22 -5.89
C ARG A 130 9.60 -0.11 -6.47
N TYR A 131 8.87 -1.22 -6.40
CA TYR A 131 7.47 -1.32 -6.80
C TYR A 131 6.64 -1.91 -5.68
N MET A 132 5.49 -1.32 -5.41
CA MET A 132 4.48 -1.91 -4.55
C MET A 132 3.54 -2.77 -5.40
N VAL A 133 3.39 -4.02 -5.00
CA VAL A 133 2.38 -4.95 -5.51
C VAL A 133 1.24 -4.97 -4.51
N LEU A 134 0.13 -4.31 -4.84
CA LEU A 134 -1.04 -4.19 -3.98
C LEU A 134 -2.06 -5.25 -4.38
N ARG A 135 -2.46 -6.09 -3.43
CA ARG A 135 -3.44 -7.16 -3.59
C ARG A 135 -4.84 -6.63 -3.28
N LYS A 136 -5.81 -6.93 -4.13
CA LYS A 136 -7.21 -6.55 -3.89
C LYS A 136 -7.90 -7.53 -2.95
N ALA A 137 -8.79 -7.00 -2.12
CA ALA A 137 -9.60 -7.83 -1.24
C ALA A 137 -10.63 -8.64 -2.05
N THR A 138 -10.88 -9.85 -1.59
CA THR A 138 -11.89 -10.77 -2.09
C THR A 138 -12.86 -11.13 -0.98
N ALA A 139 -13.97 -11.77 -1.30
CA ALA A 139 -14.91 -12.26 -0.29
C ALA A 139 -14.22 -13.16 0.74
N SER A 140 -13.30 -14.03 0.32
CA SER A 140 -12.58 -14.94 1.23
C SER A 140 -11.61 -14.19 2.15
N THR A 141 -10.87 -13.19 1.65
CA THR A 141 -9.97 -12.39 2.50
C THR A 141 -10.75 -11.52 3.49
N GLU A 142 -11.89 -10.98 3.11
CA GLU A 142 -12.78 -10.23 4.01
C GLU A 142 -13.54 -11.13 5.00
N ALA A 143 -13.77 -12.40 4.67
CA ALA A 143 -14.23 -13.41 5.64
C ALA A 143 -13.15 -13.80 6.65
N GLY A 144 -11.88 -13.50 6.36
CA GLY A 144 -10.73 -13.92 7.18
C GLY A 144 -10.37 -15.39 6.98
N GLU A 145 -10.69 -15.95 5.80
CA GLU A 145 -10.35 -17.33 5.49
C GLU A 145 -8.83 -17.50 5.38
N PRO A 146 -8.26 -18.49 6.06
CA PRO A 146 -6.82 -18.71 6.00
C PRO A 146 -6.40 -19.23 4.63
N LEU A 147 -5.25 -18.79 4.18
CA LEU A 147 -4.64 -19.35 2.98
C LEU A 147 -4.42 -20.86 3.15
N SER A 148 -4.78 -21.67 2.14
CA SER A 148 -4.58 -23.12 2.19
C SER A 148 -3.10 -23.48 2.39
N SER A 149 -2.83 -24.64 3.03
CA SER A 149 -1.45 -25.06 3.32
C SER A 149 -0.56 -25.13 2.08
N PRO A 150 -1.00 -25.67 0.91
CA PRO A 150 -0.18 -25.66 -0.30
C PRO A 150 0.18 -24.27 -0.78
N ARG A 151 -0.78 -23.34 -0.81
CA ARG A 151 -0.55 -21.95 -1.22
C ARG A 151 0.40 -21.22 -0.27
N ARG A 152 0.24 -21.42 1.03
CA ARG A 152 1.13 -20.85 2.05
C ARG A 152 2.57 -21.34 1.87
N THR A 153 2.76 -22.64 1.63
CA THR A 153 4.08 -23.22 1.39
C THR A 153 4.71 -22.66 0.12
N GLU A 154 3.95 -22.57 -0.97
CA GLU A 154 4.44 -22.03 -2.24
C GLU A 154 4.80 -20.54 -2.11
N PHE A 155 3.96 -19.75 -1.45
CA PHE A 155 4.25 -18.34 -1.21
C PHE A 155 5.51 -18.17 -0.34
N ALA A 156 5.64 -18.93 0.75
CA ALA A 156 6.83 -18.88 1.61
C ALA A 156 8.11 -19.25 0.83
N ARG A 157 8.03 -20.27 -0.05
CA ARG A 157 9.13 -20.65 -0.93
C ARG A 157 9.52 -19.51 -1.88
N LEU A 158 8.53 -18.86 -2.49
CA LEU A 158 8.75 -17.73 -3.39
C LEU A 158 9.37 -16.53 -2.66
N ILE A 159 8.88 -16.20 -1.46
CA ILE A 159 9.45 -15.14 -0.63
C ILE A 159 10.92 -15.43 -0.30
N ALA A 160 11.23 -16.66 0.12
CA ALA A 160 12.61 -17.06 0.43
C ALA A 160 13.54 -16.98 -0.81
N GLU A 161 13.05 -17.35 -1.99
CA GLU A 161 13.76 -17.23 -3.27
C GLU A 161 14.04 -15.76 -3.59
N THR A 162 13.01 -14.92 -3.59
CA THR A 162 13.10 -13.50 -3.97
C THR A 162 13.87 -12.66 -2.96
N THR A 163 13.81 -13.00 -1.67
CA THR A 163 14.61 -12.34 -0.62
C THR A 163 16.09 -12.62 -0.82
N ARG A 164 16.48 -13.88 -1.09
CA ARG A 164 17.88 -14.24 -1.39
C ARG A 164 18.40 -13.54 -2.64
N GLY A 165 17.53 -13.31 -3.63
CA GLY A 165 17.86 -12.56 -4.86
C GLY A 165 17.84 -11.03 -4.69
N GLY A 166 17.54 -10.51 -3.50
CA GLY A 166 17.46 -9.06 -3.24
C GLY A 166 16.26 -8.38 -3.89
N VAL A 167 15.29 -9.16 -4.39
CA VAL A 167 14.08 -8.65 -5.07
C VAL A 167 12.98 -8.33 -4.06
N HIS A 168 12.70 -9.23 -3.12
CA HIS A 168 11.67 -9.02 -2.10
C HIS A 168 12.23 -8.20 -0.93
N LEU A 169 11.57 -7.09 -0.59
CA LEU A 169 11.98 -6.21 0.50
C LEU A 169 11.03 -6.30 1.70
N ALA A 170 9.73 -6.36 1.47
CA ALA A 170 8.72 -6.43 2.50
C ALA A 170 7.42 -7.03 1.96
N SER A 171 6.61 -7.60 2.84
CA SER A 171 5.21 -7.96 2.55
C SER A 171 4.38 -7.92 3.82
N GLU A 172 3.12 -7.53 3.66
CA GLU A 172 2.14 -7.46 4.74
C GLU A 172 0.80 -8.00 4.28
N THR A 173 0.10 -8.69 5.18
CA THR A 173 -1.28 -9.12 5.01
C THR A 173 -2.18 -8.32 5.94
N MET A 174 -3.26 -7.81 5.42
CA MET A 174 -4.25 -7.05 6.17
C MET A 174 -5.34 -7.98 6.69
N ARG A 175 -5.72 -7.81 7.94
CA ARG A 175 -6.89 -8.48 8.48
C ARG A 175 -8.16 -7.92 7.83
N PRO A 176 -9.31 -8.65 7.87
CA PRO A 176 -10.58 -8.18 7.33
C PRO A 176 -10.93 -6.75 7.75
N SER A 177 -11.58 -6.01 6.86
CA SER A 177 -11.88 -4.57 7.07
C SER A 177 -12.78 -4.31 8.27
N LYS A 178 -13.54 -5.30 8.75
CA LYS A 178 -14.30 -5.23 10.01
C LYS A 178 -13.44 -4.98 11.25
N ARG A 179 -12.11 -5.14 11.14
CA ARG A 179 -11.13 -4.84 12.20
C ARG A 179 -10.38 -3.53 11.93
N GLY A 180 -10.94 -2.66 11.12
CA GLY A 180 -10.35 -1.38 10.75
C GLY A 180 -11.31 -0.22 10.96
N ARG A 181 -10.79 0.98 10.74
CA ARG A 181 -11.53 2.25 10.78
C ARG A 181 -11.20 3.09 9.57
N ARG A 182 -12.16 3.89 9.14
CA ARG A 182 -12.04 4.88 8.10
C ARG A 182 -12.25 6.27 8.69
N TYR A 183 -11.33 7.17 8.43
CA TYR A 183 -11.37 8.56 8.85
C TYR A 183 -11.60 9.42 7.63
N LYS A 184 -12.62 10.27 7.65
CA LYS A 184 -12.96 11.19 6.56
C LYS A 184 -12.96 12.62 7.05
N ASN A 185 -12.26 13.50 6.32
CA ASN A 185 -12.39 14.93 6.48
C ASN A 185 -13.73 15.42 5.92
N SER A 186 -14.35 16.34 6.65
CA SER A 186 -15.54 17.03 6.20
C SER A 186 -15.55 18.46 6.75
N SER A 187 -16.44 19.31 6.23
CA SER A 187 -16.63 20.68 6.74
C SER A 187 -16.97 20.76 8.23
N ASN A 188 -17.48 19.65 8.79
CA ASN A 188 -17.89 19.56 10.21
C ASN A 188 -16.83 18.85 11.08
N GLY A 189 -15.63 18.62 10.56
CA GLY A 189 -14.55 17.90 11.24
C GLY A 189 -14.37 16.48 10.72
N VAL A 190 -13.60 15.68 11.45
CA VAL A 190 -13.29 14.29 11.08
C VAL A 190 -14.40 13.35 11.53
N SER A 191 -14.95 12.61 10.58
CA SER A 191 -15.89 11.50 10.83
C SER A 191 -15.13 10.19 10.85
N VAL A 192 -15.49 9.28 11.77
CA VAL A 192 -14.88 7.96 11.94
C VAL A 192 -15.93 6.88 11.72
N PHE A 193 -15.60 5.92 10.86
CA PHE A 193 -16.47 4.81 10.51
C PHE A 193 -15.76 3.49 10.84
N ASP A 194 -16.40 2.65 11.64
CA ASP A 194 -15.93 1.28 11.85
C ASP A 194 -16.25 0.42 10.62
N GLY A 195 -15.34 -0.55 10.30
CA GLY A 195 -15.62 -1.52 9.25
C GLY A 195 -16.78 -2.48 9.61
N PRO A 196 -17.21 -3.34 8.70
CA PRO A 196 -16.57 -3.63 7.42
C PRO A 196 -16.80 -2.57 6.34
N PHE A 197 -15.81 -2.39 5.46
CA PHE A 197 -15.93 -1.50 4.32
C PHE A 197 -16.47 -2.29 3.12
N ILE A 198 -17.61 -1.85 2.57
CA ILE A 198 -18.26 -2.55 1.44
C ILE A 198 -17.42 -2.39 0.18
N GLU A 199 -16.90 -1.18 -0.06
CA GLU A 199 -16.06 -0.85 -1.19
C GLU A 199 -15.16 0.36 -0.88
N THR A 200 -14.13 0.53 -1.67
CA THR A 200 -13.27 1.71 -1.72
C THR A 200 -13.09 2.06 -3.19
N LYS A 201 -13.40 3.28 -3.57
CA LYS A 201 -13.30 3.72 -4.98
C LYS A 201 -11.97 4.39 -5.28
N GLU A 202 -11.35 5.00 -4.27
CA GLU A 202 -10.12 5.75 -4.40
C GLU A 202 -8.90 4.84 -4.19
N LEU A 203 -7.89 5.02 -5.04
CA LEU A 203 -6.60 4.36 -4.93
C LEU A 203 -5.83 4.85 -3.69
N ILE A 204 -4.90 4.04 -3.22
CA ILE A 204 -3.96 4.42 -2.17
C ILE A 204 -2.86 5.29 -2.77
N ALA A 205 -2.54 6.43 -2.15
CA ALA A 205 -1.40 7.28 -2.53
C ALA A 205 -0.14 6.99 -1.69
N GLY A 206 -0.31 6.39 -0.51
CA GLY A 206 0.79 6.01 0.35
C GLY A 206 0.28 5.45 1.68
N TYR A 207 1.23 5.06 2.53
CA TYR A 207 0.91 4.47 3.81
C TYR A 207 2.00 4.71 4.86
N VAL A 208 1.64 4.51 6.13
CA VAL A 208 2.56 4.33 7.24
C VAL A 208 2.13 3.12 8.07
N ILE A 209 3.09 2.30 8.51
CA ILE A 209 2.87 1.18 9.42
C ILE A 209 3.35 1.59 10.80
N VAL A 210 2.47 1.40 11.78
CA VAL A 210 2.73 1.75 13.17
C VAL A 210 2.53 0.56 14.11
N SER A 211 3.33 0.52 15.18
CA SER A 211 3.09 -0.32 16.34
C SER A 211 2.26 0.45 17.36
N ALA A 212 1.16 -0.13 17.81
CA ALA A 212 0.29 0.48 18.81
C ALA A 212 -0.29 -0.60 19.76
N ALA A 213 -0.67 -0.20 20.97
CA ALA A 213 -1.23 -1.13 21.95
C ALA A 213 -2.65 -1.58 21.56
N SER A 214 -3.41 -0.73 20.89
CA SER A 214 -4.80 -0.96 20.50
C SER A 214 -5.15 -0.28 19.18
N LEU A 215 -6.32 -0.61 18.62
CA LEU A 215 -6.91 0.11 17.47
C LEU A 215 -7.19 1.58 17.80
N GLU A 216 -7.57 1.87 19.06
CA GLU A 216 -7.81 3.23 19.54
C GLU A 216 -6.51 4.06 19.54
N ASP A 217 -5.40 3.48 20.04
CA ASP A 217 -4.09 4.13 20.02
C ASP A 217 -3.60 4.40 18.59
N ALA A 218 -3.75 3.41 17.71
CA ALA A 218 -3.43 3.57 16.28
C ALA A 218 -4.33 4.64 15.62
N GLY A 219 -5.58 4.75 16.07
CA GLY A 219 -6.54 5.74 15.59
C GLY A 219 -6.13 7.18 15.82
N ARG A 220 -5.44 7.46 16.95
CA ARG A 220 -4.88 8.80 17.20
C ARG A 220 -3.82 9.18 16.16
N TRP A 221 -2.98 8.24 15.77
CA TRP A 221 -2.01 8.44 14.69
C TRP A 221 -2.68 8.57 13.32
N ALA A 222 -3.77 7.83 13.07
CA ALA A 222 -4.53 7.94 11.83
C ALA A 222 -5.16 9.33 11.66
N GLY A 223 -5.71 9.92 12.73
CA GLY A 223 -6.22 11.29 12.71
C GLY A 223 -5.13 12.32 12.42
N GLN A 224 -3.98 12.23 13.08
CA GLN A 224 -2.85 13.13 12.81
C GLN A 224 -2.29 12.95 11.39
N TYR A 225 -2.23 11.72 10.90
CA TYR A 225 -1.77 11.43 9.55
C TYR A 225 -2.71 12.03 8.51
N LEU A 226 -4.03 11.91 8.69
CA LEU A 226 -5.05 12.50 7.83
C LEU A 226 -4.83 14.00 7.65
N ASP A 227 -4.64 14.72 8.78
CA ASP A 227 -4.42 16.18 8.77
C ASP A 227 -3.10 16.55 8.08
N VAL A 228 -2.04 15.79 8.33
CA VAL A 228 -0.70 16.08 7.81
C VAL A 228 -0.62 15.86 6.31
N VAL A 229 -1.20 14.76 5.79
CA VAL A 229 -1.13 14.43 4.35
C VAL A 229 -2.20 15.15 3.51
N GLU A 230 -3.05 15.97 4.15
CA GLU A 230 -4.13 16.72 3.48
C GLU A 230 -5.04 15.82 2.64
N ALA A 231 -5.27 14.60 3.10
CA ALA A 231 -6.13 13.67 2.42
C ALA A 231 -7.60 13.87 2.82
N ASP A 232 -8.50 13.53 1.91
CA ASP A 232 -9.94 13.50 2.22
C ASP A 232 -10.29 12.28 3.10
N GLU A 233 -9.50 11.21 2.96
CA GLU A 233 -9.78 9.93 3.62
C GLU A 233 -8.50 9.15 3.93
N VAL A 234 -8.47 8.49 5.10
CA VAL A 234 -7.49 7.45 5.43
C VAL A 234 -8.20 6.20 5.95
N ASP A 235 -7.67 5.05 5.59
CA ASP A 235 -8.05 3.75 6.16
C ASP A 235 -7.00 3.27 7.15
N LEU A 236 -7.42 2.92 8.34
CA LEU A 236 -6.63 2.25 9.38
C LEU A 236 -6.99 0.76 9.39
N ARG A 237 -6.03 -0.12 9.16
CA ARG A 237 -6.23 -1.58 9.12
C ARG A 237 -5.22 -2.28 10.03
N GLU A 238 -5.68 -3.32 10.73
CA GLU A 238 -4.80 -4.21 11.49
C GLU A 238 -4.06 -5.15 10.53
N LEU A 239 -2.77 -5.40 10.81
CA LEU A 239 -1.93 -6.37 10.08
C LEU A 239 -1.89 -7.72 10.81
N GLU A 240 -1.60 -8.80 10.07
CA GLU A 240 -1.38 -10.12 10.64
C GLU A 240 -0.08 -10.24 11.44
#